data_24f7b9c82db77b8b18666e4c766e8867
#
_entry.id   24f7b9c82db77b8b18666e4c766e8867
#
_cell.length_a   1.000
_cell.length_b   1.000
_cell.length_c   1.000
_cell.angle_alpha   90.00
_cell.angle_beta   90.00
_cell.angle_gamma   90.00
#
_symmetry.space_group_name_H-M   'P 1'
#
loop_
_entity.id
_entity.type
_entity.pdbx_description
1 polymer ?
#
loop_
_entity_poly.entity_id
_entity_poly.type
_entity_poly.pdbx_seq_one_letter_code
_entity_poly.pdbx_strand_id
1 'polypeptide(L)'
;MNCPLCGEELDQTGRCPNCGEESARMDTESPEPSQTLPGIFYENLAASRAEEAQERQISRQPRYTPGERRGLFLSLMLLAAVLTTVWLGSRQYDPDAVAMYGGEGISMDNRTFAIYYCSAVAETNNQYSQQKTQPPFEPAGNLERQYINLEEDYSWADYFRQQALEDAALTESLVARANRAGFQPDAEKISAFEATLEQLPAMAAASGYTNKDGTGDAAAYLHARYGPAVTVETYQQYLRDTFLAQSYSDALYRAETFSDAQLEEYYQAHCSDYAALTKSELPNVDIRQVLYLPGDGEDEAAVWQRAETDLDWLRQQGNTEQAFIELAQRQSADSGSRDAGGLLTNIAPGQLGAEFSGWCFDPQGHTYGDVGIAKSDYGVHLIFFRNYRDNFQWKDQVIEDMRSQSLSQRFAELLEETDCKLTRFALSPPAQNDN
;
A
#
# COMPACT_ATOMS: atom_id res chain seq x y z
N MET A 1 15.31 -27.20 24.08
CA MET A 1 15.53 -26.26 22.95
C MET A 1 14.38 -25.31 22.96
N ASN A 2 14.64 -24.03 22.86
CA ASN A 2 13.57 -23.07 22.89
C ASN A 2 13.13 -22.74 21.44
N CYS A 3 11.86 -22.44 21.25
CA CYS A 3 11.30 -22.03 19.97
C CYS A 3 11.98 -20.74 19.50
N PRO A 4 12.53 -20.69 18.29
CA PRO A 4 13.21 -19.50 17.79
C PRO A 4 12.25 -18.32 17.55
N LEU A 5 10.93 -18.57 17.51
CA LEU A 5 9.92 -17.57 17.21
C LEU A 5 9.35 -16.87 18.46
N CYS A 6 9.12 -17.62 19.54
CA CYS A 6 8.49 -17.07 20.75
C CYS A 6 9.27 -17.32 22.05
N GLY A 7 10.41 -18.03 21.98
CA GLY A 7 11.27 -18.31 23.14
C GLY A 7 10.78 -19.44 24.05
N GLU A 8 9.59 -20.02 23.83
CA GLU A 8 9.01 -21.09 24.64
C GLU A 8 9.77 -22.40 24.43
N GLU A 9 9.80 -23.28 25.46
CA GLU A 9 10.51 -24.56 25.39
C GLU A 9 9.73 -25.54 24.50
N LEU A 10 10.43 -26.09 23.47
CA LEU A 10 9.85 -27.06 22.55
C LEU A 10 9.51 -28.34 23.28
N ASP A 11 8.41 -28.99 22.91
CA ASP A 11 8.01 -30.28 23.44
C ASP A 11 8.96 -31.43 22.98
N GLN A 12 8.71 -32.66 23.45
CA GLN A 12 9.52 -33.82 23.12
C GLN A 12 9.51 -34.19 21.62
N THR A 13 8.60 -33.62 20.84
CA THR A 13 8.50 -33.86 19.40
C THR A 13 9.13 -32.73 18.58
N GLY A 14 9.64 -31.67 19.22
CA GLY A 14 10.27 -30.54 18.59
C GLY A 14 9.27 -29.46 18.13
N ARG A 15 8.01 -29.52 18.58
CA ARG A 15 6.96 -28.52 18.32
C ARG A 15 6.86 -27.52 19.46
N CYS A 16 6.56 -26.30 19.11
CA CYS A 16 6.28 -25.26 20.08
C CYS A 16 4.82 -25.35 20.57
N PRO A 17 4.57 -25.49 21.87
CA PRO A 17 3.20 -25.58 22.40
C PRO A 17 2.44 -24.27 22.27
N ASN A 18 3.14 -23.15 22.08
CA ASN A 18 2.55 -21.83 22.01
C ASN A 18 2.19 -21.41 20.57
N CYS A 19 3.02 -21.69 19.59
CA CYS A 19 2.78 -21.31 18.19
C CYS A 19 2.56 -22.50 17.22
N GLY A 20 2.64 -23.74 17.69
CA GLY A 20 2.27 -24.94 16.92
C GLY A 20 3.27 -25.38 15.83
N GLU A 21 4.38 -24.70 15.65
CA GLU A 21 5.33 -24.98 14.58
C GLU A 21 6.38 -26.02 14.94
N GLU A 22 6.77 -26.84 13.95
CA GLU A 22 7.92 -27.74 14.02
C GLU A 22 9.20 -27.02 13.62
N SER A 23 10.32 -27.33 14.32
CA SER A 23 11.63 -26.76 13.97
C SER A 23 12.11 -27.27 12.60
N ALA A 24 11.68 -26.61 11.52
CA ALA A 24 12.21 -26.84 10.19
C ALA A 24 13.50 -26.05 9.98
N ARG A 25 14.47 -26.69 9.34
CA ARG A 25 15.79 -26.11 9.02
C ARG A 25 15.60 -24.89 8.11
N MET A 26 16.11 -23.75 8.55
CA MET A 26 16.21 -22.55 7.74
C MET A 26 17.19 -22.76 6.58
N ASP A 27 16.69 -22.71 5.35
CA ASP A 27 17.50 -22.32 4.20
C ASP A 27 17.43 -20.79 4.07
N THR A 28 18.59 -20.17 4.10
CA THR A 28 18.77 -18.72 4.13
C THR A 28 18.62 -18.13 2.74
N GLU A 29 17.46 -17.56 2.45
CA GLU A 29 17.33 -16.49 1.44
C GLU A 29 16.55 -15.33 2.04
N SER A 30 17.19 -14.17 2.08
CA SER A 30 16.64 -12.93 2.62
C SER A 30 15.60 -12.34 1.68
N PRO A 31 14.39 -11.99 2.12
CA PRO A 31 13.48 -11.19 1.30
C PRO A 31 13.81 -9.70 1.43
N GLU A 32 13.84 -9.03 0.27
CA GLU A 32 13.92 -7.57 0.17
C GLU A 32 12.68 -6.88 0.79
N PRO A 33 12.80 -5.62 1.22
CA PRO A 33 11.73 -4.95 1.95
C PRO A 33 10.53 -4.63 1.04
N SER A 34 9.34 -5.02 1.49
CA SER A 34 8.07 -4.82 0.80
C SER A 34 7.68 -3.36 0.72
N GLN A 35 7.36 -2.93 -0.48
CA GLN A 35 6.86 -1.59 -0.78
C GLN A 35 5.34 -1.57 -0.85
N THR A 36 4.76 -0.55 -0.21
CA THR A 36 3.47 0.12 -0.48
C THR A 36 2.16 -0.71 -0.54
N LEU A 37 1.32 -0.42 0.42
CA LEU A 37 0.02 -0.99 0.75
C LEU A 37 -1.13 -1.07 -0.30
N PRO A 38 -1.19 -0.35 -1.42
CA PRO A 38 -2.31 -0.50 -2.35
C PRO A 38 -2.36 -1.84 -3.10
N GLY A 39 -1.18 -2.42 -3.44
CA GLY A 39 -1.13 -3.62 -4.29
C GLY A 39 -1.58 -4.92 -3.60
N ILE A 40 -1.27 -5.09 -2.32
CA ILE A 40 -1.56 -6.33 -1.57
C ILE A 40 -3.06 -6.52 -1.34
N PHE A 41 -3.82 -5.43 -1.26
CA PHE A 41 -5.26 -5.47 -1.06
C PHE A 41 -6.00 -6.12 -2.24
N TYR A 42 -5.60 -5.78 -3.47
CA TYR A 42 -6.26 -6.28 -4.68
C TYR A 42 -5.91 -7.73 -5.03
N GLU A 43 -4.67 -8.17 -4.77
CA GLU A 43 -4.27 -9.57 -5.03
C GLU A 43 -5.05 -10.57 -4.19
N ASN A 44 -5.27 -10.28 -2.90
CA ASN A 44 -6.02 -11.18 -2.01
C ASN A 44 -7.52 -11.21 -2.35
N LEU A 45 -8.11 -10.10 -2.79
CA LEU A 45 -9.51 -10.05 -3.18
C LEU A 45 -9.76 -10.75 -4.54
N ALA A 46 -8.84 -10.63 -5.48
CA ALA A 46 -8.90 -11.30 -6.78
C ALA A 46 -8.75 -12.83 -6.65
N ALA A 47 -7.85 -13.30 -5.78
CA ALA A 47 -7.62 -14.72 -5.56
C ALA A 47 -8.83 -15.42 -4.92
N SER A 48 -9.47 -14.81 -3.91
CA SER A 48 -10.65 -15.40 -3.25
C SER A 48 -11.87 -15.45 -4.16
N ARG A 49 -12.05 -14.46 -5.07
CA ARG A 49 -13.17 -14.44 -6.02
C ARG A 49 -12.98 -15.37 -7.21
N ALA A 50 -11.75 -15.65 -7.63
CA ALA A 50 -11.47 -16.63 -8.68
C ALA A 50 -11.84 -18.05 -8.23
N GLU A 51 -11.63 -18.41 -6.97
CA GLU A 51 -12.05 -19.69 -6.39
C GLU A 51 -13.56 -19.82 -6.28
N GLU A 52 -14.28 -18.76 -5.86
CA GLU A 52 -15.76 -18.78 -5.78
C GLU A 52 -16.46 -18.79 -7.14
N ALA A 53 -15.87 -18.17 -8.17
CA ALA A 53 -16.40 -18.19 -9.53
C ALA A 53 -16.30 -19.58 -10.15
N GLN A 54 -15.26 -20.34 -9.82
CA GLN A 54 -15.03 -21.69 -10.33
C GLN A 54 -16.02 -22.72 -9.75
N GLU A 55 -16.53 -22.52 -8.52
CA GLU A 55 -17.52 -23.43 -7.90
C GLU A 55 -18.96 -23.24 -8.41
N ARG A 56 -19.34 -22.09 -8.97
CA ARG A 56 -20.72 -21.78 -9.43
C ARG A 56 -21.04 -22.26 -10.84
N GLN A 57 -20.09 -22.78 -11.61
CA GLN A 57 -20.27 -23.11 -13.04
C GLN A 57 -20.73 -24.55 -13.36
N ILE A 58 -21.17 -25.35 -12.40
CA ILE A 58 -21.74 -26.68 -12.67
C ILE A 58 -23.25 -26.61 -12.75
N SER A 59 -23.77 -26.78 -13.98
CA SER A 59 -25.12 -27.07 -14.42
C SER A 59 -25.91 -25.99 -15.16
N ARG A 60 -26.06 -26.14 -16.45
CA ARG A 60 -27.30 -26.18 -17.21
C ARG A 60 -27.06 -26.13 -18.73
N GLN A 61 -27.21 -27.24 -19.42
CA GLN A 61 -27.37 -27.26 -20.89
C GLN A 61 -28.85 -27.41 -21.26
N PRO A 62 -29.40 -26.66 -22.20
CA PRO A 62 -30.70 -26.93 -22.77
C PRO A 62 -30.60 -27.72 -24.10
N ARG A 63 -31.47 -28.69 -24.25
CA ARG A 63 -31.61 -29.50 -25.48
C ARG A 63 -32.69 -28.93 -26.40
N TYR A 64 -32.43 -28.88 -27.70
CA TYR A 64 -33.44 -28.62 -28.74
C TYR A 64 -33.44 -29.67 -29.86
N THR A 65 -34.62 -30.06 -30.31
CA THR A 65 -34.86 -31.04 -31.40
C THR A 65 -35.15 -30.34 -32.73
N PRO A 66 -34.85 -31.01 -33.91
CA PRO A 66 -34.92 -30.36 -35.21
C PRO A 66 -36.24 -30.69 -35.96
N GLY A 67 -37.04 -29.68 -36.32
CA GLY A 67 -38.21 -29.91 -37.13
C GLY A 67 -39.03 -28.73 -37.70
N GLU A 68 -38.81 -27.49 -37.28
CA GLU A 68 -39.69 -26.36 -37.68
C GLU A 68 -38.91 -25.21 -38.38
N ARG A 69 -38.37 -25.49 -39.55
CA ARG A 69 -37.24 -24.70 -40.06
C ARG A 69 -37.47 -23.76 -41.26
N ARG A 70 -38.63 -23.32 -41.66
CA ARG A 70 -38.72 -22.37 -42.81
C ARG A 70 -39.40 -21.02 -42.51
N GLY A 71 -40.39 -20.93 -41.65
CA GLY A 71 -41.01 -19.66 -41.25
C GLY A 71 -40.24 -18.88 -40.22
N LEU A 72 -39.51 -19.58 -39.33
CA LEU A 72 -38.70 -19.01 -38.27
C LEU A 72 -37.43 -18.31 -38.78
N PHE A 73 -36.89 -18.73 -39.93
CA PHE A 73 -35.61 -18.24 -40.45
C PHE A 73 -35.68 -16.77 -40.94
N LEU A 74 -36.79 -16.36 -41.55
CA LEU A 74 -36.97 -14.99 -42.01
C LEU A 74 -37.29 -14.00 -40.86
N SER A 75 -38.05 -14.44 -39.88
CA SER A 75 -38.31 -13.65 -38.67
C SER A 75 -37.08 -13.58 -37.75
N LEU A 76 -36.26 -14.64 -37.68
CA LEU A 76 -34.97 -14.64 -37.00
C LEU A 76 -33.93 -13.76 -37.71
N MET A 77 -33.93 -13.74 -39.05
CA MET A 77 -33.05 -12.85 -39.83
C MET A 77 -33.44 -11.38 -39.66
N LEU A 78 -34.74 -11.06 -39.63
CA LEU A 78 -35.22 -9.69 -39.37
C LEU A 78 -34.99 -9.29 -37.92
N LEU A 79 -35.22 -10.20 -36.97
CA LEU A 79 -34.90 -9.98 -35.57
C LEU A 79 -33.39 -9.87 -35.36
N ALA A 80 -32.58 -10.67 -36.04
CA ALA A 80 -31.11 -10.55 -36.01
C ALA A 80 -30.62 -9.25 -36.66
N ALA A 81 -31.27 -8.79 -37.78
CA ALA A 81 -30.93 -7.48 -38.37
C ALA A 81 -31.34 -6.31 -37.48
N VAL A 82 -32.51 -6.39 -36.82
CA VAL A 82 -32.91 -5.39 -35.81
C VAL A 82 -32.05 -5.48 -34.58
N LEU A 83 -31.72 -6.66 -34.09
CA LEU A 83 -30.82 -6.87 -32.98
C LEU A 83 -29.37 -6.46 -33.30
N THR A 84 -28.90 -6.65 -34.53
CA THR A 84 -27.58 -6.17 -34.97
C THR A 84 -27.56 -4.65 -35.14
N THR A 85 -28.63 -4.02 -35.64
CA THR A 85 -28.71 -2.55 -35.70
C THR A 85 -28.86 -1.93 -34.32
N VAL A 86 -29.63 -2.52 -33.43
CA VAL A 86 -29.73 -2.14 -32.02
C VAL A 86 -28.40 -2.42 -31.29
N TRP A 87 -27.75 -3.56 -31.59
CA TRP A 87 -26.46 -3.91 -31.00
C TRP A 87 -25.31 -3.03 -31.52
N LEU A 88 -25.29 -2.70 -32.82
CA LEU A 88 -24.33 -1.72 -33.38
C LEU A 88 -24.59 -0.31 -32.87
N GLY A 89 -25.85 0.07 -32.69
CA GLY A 89 -26.21 1.39 -32.09
C GLY A 89 -25.98 1.46 -30.57
N SER A 90 -26.06 0.32 -29.87
CA SER A 90 -25.83 0.28 -28.39
C SER A 90 -24.37 0.16 -27.97
N ARG A 91 -23.44 0.00 -28.90
CA ARG A 91 -21.99 -0.04 -28.65
C ARG A 91 -21.28 1.27 -29.01
N GLN A 92 -22.01 2.32 -29.29
CA GLN A 92 -21.40 3.63 -29.47
C GLN A 92 -21.13 4.23 -28.08
N TYR A 93 -19.88 4.61 -27.83
CA TYR A 93 -19.50 5.28 -26.59
C TYR A 93 -20.30 6.56 -26.42
N ASP A 94 -21.10 6.61 -25.37
CA ASP A 94 -21.85 7.80 -24.96
C ASP A 94 -21.27 8.28 -23.61
N PRO A 95 -20.62 9.44 -23.57
CA PRO A 95 -19.98 9.94 -22.34
C PRO A 95 -20.98 10.23 -21.22
N ASP A 96 -22.23 10.57 -21.54
CA ASP A 96 -23.27 10.94 -20.58
C ASP A 96 -24.13 9.74 -20.13
N ALA A 97 -23.95 8.58 -20.77
CA ALA A 97 -24.64 7.37 -20.32
C ALA A 97 -24.09 6.87 -18.97
N VAL A 98 -24.99 6.35 -18.15
CA VAL A 98 -24.60 5.75 -16.85
C VAL A 98 -23.76 4.52 -17.11
N ALA A 99 -22.51 4.52 -16.65
CA ALA A 99 -21.58 3.41 -16.72
C ALA A 99 -21.77 2.42 -15.59
N MET A 100 -21.92 2.92 -14.35
CA MET A 100 -22.20 2.10 -13.19
C MET A 100 -23.29 2.70 -12.31
N TYR A 101 -23.94 1.84 -11.54
CA TYR A 101 -24.92 2.21 -10.52
C TYR A 101 -24.84 1.25 -9.35
N GLY A 102 -25.29 1.70 -8.18
CA GLY A 102 -25.31 0.89 -6.95
C GLY A 102 -26.36 1.35 -5.95
N GLY A 103 -26.32 0.76 -4.79
CA GLY A 103 -27.12 1.18 -3.64
C GLY A 103 -26.82 2.63 -3.23
N GLU A 104 -27.63 3.15 -2.31
CA GLU A 104 -27.46 4.51 -1.74
C GLU A 104 -27.49 5.66 -2.76
N GLY A 105 -27.97 5.42 -3.99
CA GLY A 105 -28.05 6.42 -5.06
C GLY A 105 -26.73 6.63 -5.81
N ILE A 106 -25.77 5.75 -5.65
CA ILE A 106 -24.50 5.79 -6.38
C ILE A 106 -24.77 5.59 -7.87
N SER A 107 -24.29 6.51 -8.70
CA SER A 107 -24.28 6.38 -10.15
C SER A 107 -23.16 7.22 -10.75
N MET A 108 -22.54 6.71 -11.81
CA MET A 108 -21.43 7.36 -12.50
C MET A 108 -21.62 7.28 -14.00
N ASP A 109 -21.34 8.37 -14.70
CA ASP A 109 -21.35 8.40 -16.17
C ASP A 109 -20.09 7.80 -16.79
N ASN A 110 -20.12 7.53 -18.07
CA ASN A 110 -18.96 7.01 -18.81
C ASN A 110 -17.78 7.98 -18.84
N ARG A 111 -18.03 9.28 -18.76
CA ARG A 111 -16.98 10.31 -18.78
C ARG A 111 -16.09 10.19 -17.55
N THR A 112 -16.70 10.10 -16.37
CA THR A 112 -15.99 9.90 -15.09
C THR A 112 -15.41 8.50 -15.00
N PHE A 113 -16.18 7.49 -15.42
CA PHE A 113 -15.74 6.10 -15.42
C PHE A 113 -14.50 5.85 -16.31
N ALA A 114 -14.36 6.61 -17.42
CA ALA A 114 -13.18 6.53 -18.28
C ALA A 114 -11.88 6.87 -17.54
N ILE A 115 -11.93 7.74 -16.53
CA ILE A 115 -10.75 8.08 -15.71
C ILE A 115 -10.31 6.85 -14.92
N TYR A 116 -11.22 6.17 -14.24
CA TYR A 116 -10.92 4.93 -13.51
C TYR A 116 -10.40 3.83 -14.44
N TYR A 117 -11.07 3.64 -15.58
CA TYR A 117 -10.66 2.64 -16.57
C TYR A 117 -9.23 2.88 -17.09
N CYS A 118 -8.93 4.09 -17.54
CA CYS A 118 -7.60 4.43 -18.05
C CYS A 118 -6.54 4.39 -16.93
N SER A 119 -6.91 4.74 -15.71
CA SER A 119 -6.01 4.64 -14.55
C SER A 119 -5.67 3.19 -14.24
N ALA A 120 -6.63 2.27 -14.26
CA ALA A 120 -6.39 0.84 -14.05
C ALA A 120 -5.45 0.25 -15.11
N VAL A 121 -5.65 0.62 -16.40
CA VAL A 121 -4.74 0.23 -17.49
C VAL A 121 -3.32 0.74 -17.24
N ALA A 122 -3.19 2.03 -16.89
CA ALA A 122 -1.88 2.66 -16.68
C ALA A 122 -1.17 2.08 -15.45
N GLU A 123 -1.88 1.83 -14.37
CA GLU A 123 -1.32 1.26 -13.15
C GLU A 123 -0.80 -0.16 -13.38
N THR A 124 -1.61 -1.02 -14.00
CA THR A 124 -1.18 -2.38 -14.35
C THR A 124 0.05 -2.37 -15.26
N ASN A 125 0.08 -1.51 -16.28
CA ASN A 125 1.26 -1.35 -17.14
C ASN A 125 2.48 -0.88 -16.36
N ASN A 126 2.34 0.03 -15.41
CA ASN A 126 3.42 0.50 -14.54
C ASN A 126 3.95 -0.61 -13.62
N GLN A 127 3.10 -1.47 -13.08
CA GLN A 127 3.50 -2.61 -12.25
C GLN A 127 4.41 -3.56 -13.02
N TYR A 128 4.04 -3.93 -14.26
CA TYR A 128 4.89 -4.74 -15.14
C TYR A 128 6.23 -4.03 -15.45
N SER A 129 6.20 -2.72 -15.69
CA SER A 129 7.41 -1.92 -15.96
C SER A 129 8.36 -1.91 -14.76
N GLN A 130 7.84 -1.77 -13.54
CA GLN A 130 8.64 -1.83 -12.30
C GLN A 130 9.27 -3.21 -12.09
N GLN A 131 8.57 -4.27 -12.43
CA GLN A 131 9.08 -5.65 -12.41
C GLN A 131 10.04 -5.95 -13.57
N LYS A 132 10.29 -4.97 -14.47
CA LYS A 132 11.10 -5.13 -15.69
C LYS A 132 10.58 -6.25 -16.60
N THR A 133 9.29 -6.48 -16.61
CA THR A 133 8.57 -7.43 -17.46
C THR A 133 7.66 -6.69 -18.42
N GLN A 134 7.32 -7.32 -19.55
CA GLN A 134 6.32 -6.76 -20.47
C GLN A 134 4.93 -7.20 -20.02
N PRO A 135 3.92 -6.30 -20.08
CA PRO A 135 2.55 -6.68 -19.82
C PRO A 135 2.08 -7.70 -20.86
N PRO A 136 1.19 -8.63 -20.49
CA PRO A 136 0.63 -9.62 -21.42
C PRO A 136 -0.43 -9.03 -22.36
N PHE A 137 -0.53 -7.72 -22.45
CA PHE A 137 -1.42 -6.97 -23.33
C PHE A 137 -0.70 -5.73 -23.89
N GLU A 138 -1.23 -5.18 -24.97
CA GLU A 138 -0.76 -3.94 -25.59
C GLU A 138 -1.63 -2.76 -25.09
N PRO A 139 -1.11 -1.89 -24.17
CA PRO A 139 -1.93 -0.85 -23.54
C PRO A 139 -2.55 0.17 -24.51
N ALA A 140 -1.84 0.49 -25.60
CA ALA A 140 -2.32 1.39 -26.65
C ALA A 140 -3.21 0.70 -27.69
N GLY A 141 -3.30 -0.64 -27.65
CA GLY A 141 -4.07 -1.44 -28.59
C GLY A 141 -5.55 -1.53 -28.23
N ASN A 142 -6.30 -2.22 -29.09
CA ASN A 142 -7.72 -2.49 -28.81
C ASN A 142 -7.86 -3.62 -27.78
N LEU A 143 -8.06 -3.27 -26.50
CA LEU A 143 -8.17 -4.18 -25.38
C LEU A 143 -9.41 -5.10 -25.45
N GLU A 144 -10.47 -4.70 -26.18
CA GLU A 144 -11.65 -5.55 -26.46
C GLU A 144 -11.32 -6.78 -27.31
N ARG A 145 -10.18 -6.78 -28.00
CA ARG A 145 -9.71 -7.85 -28.87
C ARG A 145 -8.51 -8.60 -28.32
N GLN A 146 -8.10 -8.28 -27.16
CA GLN A 146 -6.99 -8.92 -26.44
C GLN A 146 -7.57 -9.74 -25.28
N TYR A 147 -7.50 -11.06 -25.40
CA TYR A 147 -8.19 -11.95 -24.47
C TYR A 147 -7.24 -12.49 -23.41
N ILE A 148 -7.71 -12.48 -22.17
CA ILE A 148 -7.12 -13.21 -21.04
C ILE A 148 -7.54 -14.68 -21.13
N ASN A 149 -8.82 -14.93 -21.45
CA ASN A 149 -9.37 -16.26 -21.64
C ASN A 149 -10.32 -16.26 -22.86
N LEU A 150 -9.88 -16.95 -23.93
CA LEU A 150 -10.64 -17.07 -25.18
C LEU A 150 -11.88 -17.97 -25.04
N GLU A 151 -11.83 -18.99 -24.16
CA GLU A 151 -12.94 -19.91 -23.97
C GLU A 151 -14.13 -19.25 -23.26
N GLU A 152 -13.84 -18.29 -22.39
CA GLU A 152 -14.82 -17.53 -21.63
C GLU A 152 -15.19 -16.19 -22.28
N ASP A 153 -14.60 -15.87 -23.45
CA ASP A 153 -14.76 -14.57 -24.14
C ASP A 153 -14.42 -13.37 -23.21
N TYR A 154 -13.40 -13.56 -22.31
CA TYR A 154 -13.00 -12.58 -21.33
C TYR A 154 -11.78 -11.80 -21.81
N SER A 155 -11.98 -10.52 -22.11
CA SER A 155 -10.96 -9.63 -22.65
C SER A 155 -10.23 -8.83 -21.56
N TRP A 156 -9.08 -8.24 -21.93
CA TRP A 156 -8.41 -7.25 -21.06
C TRP A 156 -9.28 -6.02 -20.82
N ALA A 157 -10.15 -5.65 -21.76
CA ALA A 157 -11.11 -4.57 -21.53
C ALA A 157 -12.14 -4.94 -20.44
N ASP A 158 -12.61 -6.20 -20.40
CA ASP A 158 -13.51 -6.67 -19.33
C ASP A 158 -12.83 -6.65 -17.98
N TYR A 159 -11.58 -7.10 -17.92
CA TYR A 159 -10.76 -7.03 -16.70
C TYR A 159 -10.65 -5.59 -16.20
N PHE A 160 -10.25 -4.65 -17.04
CA PHE A 160 -10.09 -3.25 -16.62
C PHE A 160 -11.42 -2.57 -16.29
N ARG A 161 -12.53 -2.94 -16.94
CA ARG A 161 -13.87 -2.48 -16.53
C ARG A 161 -14.22 -2.95 -15.12
N GLN A 162 -13.86 -4.19 -14.79
CA GLN A 162 -14.11 -4.72 -13.46
C GLN A 162 -13.23 -4.03 -12.40
N GLN A 163 -11.95 -3.81 -12.68
CA GLN A 163 -11.07 -3.04 -11.78
C GLN A 163 -11.58 -1.61 -11.59
N ALA A 164 -11.92 -0.93 -12.68
CA ALA A 164 -12.50 0.40 -12.61
C ALA A 164 -13.82 0.47 -11.83
N LEU A 165 -14.66 -0.57 -11.94
CA LEU A 165 -15.88 -0.68 -11.14
C LEU A 165 -15.57 -0.75 -9.64
N GLU A 166 -14.62 -1.60 -9.25
CA GLU A 166 -14.24 -1.78 -7.85
C GLU A 166 -13.69 -0.49 -7.24
N ASP A 167 -12.78 0.18 -7.97
CA ASP A 167 -12.18 1.44 -7.54
C ASP A 167 -13.21 2.58 -7.44
N ALA A 168 -14.06 2.71 -8.46
CA ALA A 168 -15.11 3.73 -8.49
C ALA A 168 -16.16 3.46 -7.40
N ALA A 169 -16.60 2.21 -7.23
CA ALA A 169 -17.57 1.83 -6.22
C ALA A 169 -17.06 2.11 -4.81
N LEU A 170 -15.80 1.77 -4.53
CA LEU A 170 -15.18 2.06 -3.22
C LEU A 170 -15.07 3.56 -2.98
N THR A 171 -14.59 4.31 -3.97
CA THR A 171 -14.44 5.77 -3.85
C THR A 171 -15.78 6.45 -3.59
N GLU A 172 -16.80 6.18 -4.41
CA GLU A 172 -18.14 6.77 -4.25
C GLU A 172 -18.80 6.37 -2.92
N SER A 173 -18.61 5.11 -2.50
CA SER A 173 -19.13 4.62 -1.23
C SER A 173 -18.49 5.33 -0.04
N LEU A 174 -17.17 5.54 -0.07
CA LEU A 174 -16.44 6.28 0.96
C LEU A 174 -16.84 7.76 0.98
N VAL A 175 -17.00 8.38 -0.19
CA VAL A 175 -17.49 9.77 -0.32
C VAL A 175 -18.89 9.91 0.27
N ALA A 176 -19.81 8.99 -0.07
CA ALA A 176 -21.16 8.99 0.48
C ALA A 176 -21.15 8.85 2.02
N ARG A 177 -20.30 7.98 2.55
CA ARG A 177 -20.14 7.80 4.02
C ARG A 177 -19.49 9.00 4.70
N ALA A 178 -18.44 9.58 4.10
CA ALA A 178 -17.80 10.79 4.59
C ALA A 178 -18.80 11.96 4.70
N ASN A 179 -19.56 12.19 3.64
CA ASN A 179 -20.58 13.24 3.59
C ASN A 179 -21.69 13.00 4.64
N ARG A 180 -22.16 11.77 4.79
CA ARG A 180 -23.17 11.41 5.80
C ARG A 180 -22.66 11.59 7.23
N ALA A 181 -21.38 11.30 7.46
CA ALA A 181 -20.71 11.52 8.73
C ALA A 181 -20.37 12.99 9.00
N GLY A 182 -20.55 13.89 8.03
CA GLY A 182 -20.12 15.30 8.13
C GLY A 182 -18.60 15.43 8.24
N PHE A 183 -17.85 14.44 7.72
CA PHE A 183 -16.39 14.44 7.78
C PHE A 183 -15.80 15.57 6.93
N GLN A 184 -14.79 16.21 7.46
CA GLN A 184 -13.99 17.23 6.78
C GLN A 184 -12.51 16.89 6.95
N PRO A 185 -11.72 16.81 5.88
CA PRO A 185 -10.27 16.72 6.01
C PRO A 185 -9.68 17.96 6.69
N ASP A 186 -8.44 17.84 7.18
CA ASP A 186 -7.73 18.97 7.79
C ASP A 186 -7.58 20.13 6.80
N ALA A 187 -7.78 21.36 7.28
CA ALA A 187 -7.72 22.58 6.43
C ALA A 187 -6.38 22.74 5.71
N GLU A 188 -5.27 22.34 6.35
CA GLU A 188 -3.95 22.37 5.73
C GLU A 188 -3.85 21.37 4.56
N LYS A 189 -4.40 20.16 4.71
CA LYS A 189 -4.45 19.15 3.65
C LYS A 189 -5.33 19.61 2.49
N ILE A 190 -6.48 20.22 2.78
CA ILE A 190 -7.36 20.82 1.74
C ILE A 190 -6.60 21.88 0.97
N SER A 191 -5.92 22.81 1.66
CA SER A 191 -5.16 23.88 1.00
C SER A 191 -4.03 23.34 0.10
N ALA A 192 -3.30 22.34 0.58
CA ALA A 192 -2.24 21.69 -0.21
C ALA A 192 -2.82 20.96 -1.45
N PHE A 193 -3.95 20.30 -1.28
CA PHE A 193 -4.64 19.60 -2.36
C PHE A 193 -5.15 20.58 -3.43
N GLU A 194 -5.83 21.67 -3.05
CA GLU A 194 -6.31 22.69 -4.01
C GLU A 194 -5.14 23.32 -4.78
N ALA A 195 -4.01 23.59 -4.12
CA ALA A 195 -2.79 24.05 -4.80
C ALA A 195 -2.26 23.02 -5.83
N THR A 196 -2.48 21.72 -5.61
CA THR A 196 -2.13 20.68 -6.58
C THR A 196 -3.06 20.70 -7.79
N LEU A 197 -4.36 20.96 -7.61
CA LEU A 197 -5.30 21.10 -8.73
C LEU A 197 -4.93 22.26 -9.67
N GLU A 198 -4.39 23.34 -9.12
CA GLU A 198 -3.93 24.51 -9.90
C GLU A 198 -2.69 24.19 -10.76
N GLN A 199 -1.96 23.11 -10.46
CA GLN A 199 -0.76 22.71 -11.22
C GLN A 199 -1.09 21.93 -12.52
N LEU A 200 -2.34 21.59 -12.79
CA LEU A 200 -2.72 20.80 -13.97
C LEU A 200 -2.23 21.40 -15.29
N PRO A 201 -2.31 22.73 -15.54
CA PRO A 201 -1.72 23.31 -16.76
C PRO A 201 -0.19 23.15 -16.81
N ALA A 202 0.50 23.28 -15.68
CA ALA A 202 1.96 23.08 -15.64
C ALA A 202 2.34 21.63 -15.94
N MET A 203 1.56 20.67 -15.43
CA MET A 203 1.73 19.23 -15.74
C MET A 203 1.49 18.96 -17.24
N ALA A 204 0.46 19.59 -17.83
CA ALA A 204 0.19 19.47 -19.25
C ALA A 204 1.38 20.00 -20.09
N ALA A 205 1.91 21.18 -19.76
CA ALA A 205 3.07 21.75 -20.43
C ALA A 205 4.31 20.85 -20.30
N ALA A 206 4.58 20.34 -19.12
CA ALA A 206 5.70 19.40 -18.86
C ALA A 206 5.56 18.10 -19.65
N SER A 207 4.33 17.70 -19.98
CA SER A 207 4.01 16.53 -20.80
C SER A 207 3.97 16.81 -22.31
N GLY A 208 4.30 18.04 -22.72
CA GLY A 208 4.34 18.46 -24.13
C GLY A 208 3.02 19.01 -24.69
N TYR A 209 1.99 19.13 -23.87
CA TYR A 209 0.69 19.69 -24.29
C TYR A 209 0.66 21.19 -23.99
N THR A 210 0.83 22.02 -25.01
CA THR A 210 0.88 23.48 -24.87
C THR A 210 -0.05 24.19 -25.83
N ASN A 211 -0.64 25.28 -25.36
CA ASN A 211 -1.37 26.24 -26.15
C ASN A 211 -0.42 27.06 -27.06
N LYS A 212 -0.96 27.81 -27.98
CA LYS A 212 -0.19 28.68 -28.90
C LYS A 212 0.61 29.76 -28.18
N ASP A 213 0.23 30.14 -26.98
CA ASP A 213 0.92 31.14 -26.15
C ASP A 213 1.98 30.50 -25.21
N GLY A 214 2.18 29.19 -25.30
CA GLY A 214 3.14 28.45 -24.49
C GLY A 214 2.63 28.00 -23.09
N THR A 215 1.39 28.34 -22.74
CA THR A 215 0.75 27.81 -21.52
C THR A 215 0.35 26.36 -21.70
N GLY A 216 0.22 25.61 -20.61
CA GLY A 216 -0.19 24.21 -20.70
C GLY A 216 -1.64 24.04 -21.12
N ASP A 217 -1.88 23.16 -22.09
CA ASP A 217 -3.21 22.77 -22.54
C ASP A 217 -3.71 21.57 -21.71
N ALA A 218 -4.35 21.87 -20.58
CA ALA A 218 -4.88 20.83 -19.69
C ALA A 218 -5.94 19.97 -20.36
N ALA A 219 -6.77 20.53 -21.25
CA ALA A 219 -7.80 19.78 -21.94
C ALA A 219 -7.19 18.77 -22.91
N ALA A 220 -6.24 19.19 -23.75
CA ALA A 220 -5.53 18.29 -24.66
C ALA A 220 -4.78 17.19 -23.91
N TYR A 221 -4.14 17.51 -22.78
CA TYR A 221 -3.47 16.54 -21.92
C TYR A 221 -4.45 15.48 -21.38
N LEU A 222 -5.62 15.90 -20.86
CA LEU A 222 -6.61 14.97 -20.32
C LEU A 222 -7.27 14.15 -21.43
N HIS A 223 -7.54 14.75 -22.58
CA HIS A 223 -8.07 14.02 -23.74
C HIS A 223 -7.09 12.94 -24.20
N ALA A 224 -5.79 13.27 -24.24
CA ALA A 224 -4.75 12.30 -24.59
C ALA A 224 -4.64 11.16 -23.58
N ARG A 225 -4.99 11.36 -22.34
CA ARG A 225 -4.82 10.37 -21.26
C ARG A 225 -6.07 9.54 -20.99
N TYR A 226 -7.26 10.17 -21.05
CA TYR A 226 -8.52 9.59 -20.59
C TYR A 226 -9.61 9.57 -21.67
N GLY A 227 -9.33 10.12 -22.83
CA GLY A 227 -10.29 10.22 -23.93
C GLY A 227 -10.95 11.60 -24.05
N PRO A 228 -11.51 11.91 -25.24
CA PRO A 228 -11.95 13.27 -25.60
C PRO A 228 -13.17 13.78 -24.82
N ALA A 229 -13.86 12.93 -24.09
CA ALA A 229 -15.01 13.30 -23.28
C ALA A 229 -14.66 13.81 -21.87
N VAL A 230 -13.45 13.58 -21.39
CA VAL A 230 -13.03 13.98 -20.04
C VAL A 230 -12.65 15.45 -20.04
N THR A 231 -13.43 16.26 -19.31
CA THR A 231 -13.17 17.71 -19.14
C THR A 231 -12.27 17.97 -17.93
N VAL A 232 -11.74 19.21 -17.85
CA VAL A 232 -10.97 19.64 -16.69
C VAL A 232 -11.83 19.59 -15.42
N GLU A 233 -13.09 19.99 -15.51
CA GLU A 233 -14.03 19.96 -14.38
C GLU A 233 -14.29 18.53 -13.89
N THR A 234 -14.55 17.60 -14.84
CA THR A 234 -14.75 16.18 -14.49
C THR A 234 -13.53 15.61 -13.78
N TYR A 235 -12.33 15.90 -14.30
CA TYR A 235 -11.09 15.41 -13.69
C TYR A 235 -10.82 16.03 -12.32
N GLN A 236 -11.08 17.32 -12.15
CA GLN A 236 -10.94 17.98 -10.85
C GLN A 236 -11.95 17.44 -9.83
N GLN A 237 -13.20 17.13 -10.26
CA GLN A 237 -14.18 16.52 -9.37
C GLN A 237 -13.74 15.11 -8.96
N TYR A 238 -13.31 14.28 -9.91
CA TYR A 238 -12.71 12.98 -9.61
C TYR A 238 -11.59 13.06 -8.58
N LEU A 239 -10.69 14.04 -8.71
CA LEU A 239 -9.60 14.24 -7.74
C LEU A 239 -10.12 14.66 -6.37
N ARG A 240 -11.16 15.51 -6.29
CA ARG A 240 -11.78 15.89 -5.00
C ARG A 240 -12.44 14.71 -4.32
N ASP A 241 -13.15 13.87 -5.06
CA ASP A 241 -13.82 12.69 -4.55
C ASP A 241 -12.79 11.66 -4.04
N THR A 242 -11.74 11.43 -4.81
CA THR A 242 -10.62 10.56 -4.40
C THR A 242 -9.92 11.10 -3.17
N PHE A 243 -9.64 12.41 -3.10
CA PHE A 243 -9.02 13.03 -1.92
C PHE A 243 -9.90 12.92 -0.66
N LEU A 244 -11.21 13.13 -0.79
CA LEU A 244 -12.15 12.99 0.32
C LEU A 244 -12.23 11.52 0.78
N ALA A 245 -12.35 10.58 -0.16
CA ALA A 245 -12.38 9.14 0.12
C ALA A 245 -11.11 8.69 0.84
N GLN A 246 -9.93 9.07 0.34
CA GLN A 246 -8.65 8.75 0.95
C GLN A 246 -8.52 9.36 2.35
N SER A 247 -8.89 10.63 2.50
CA SER A 247 -8.80 11.31 3.80
C SER A 247 -9.73 10.68 4.84
N TYR A 248 -10.91 10.23 4.42
CA TYR A 248 -11.86 9.53 5.30
C TYR A 248 -11.36 8.12 5.64
N SER A 249 -10.83 7.39 4.68
CA SER A 249 -10.17 6.10 4.89
C SER A 249 -9.02 6.21 5.90
N ASP A 250 -8.15 7.21 5.76
CA ASP A 250 -7.07 7.48 6.70
C ASP A 250 -7.59 7.79 8.11
N ALA A 251 -8.72 8.49 8.21
CA ALA A 251 -9.35 8.78 9.50
C ALA A 251 -9.93 7.51 10.14
N LEU A 252 -10.57 6.65 9.37
CA LEU A 252 -11.06 5.35 9.83
C LEU A 252 -9.92 4.46 10.33
N TYR A 253 -8.84 4.38 9.55
CA TYR A 253 -7.63 3.62 9.90
C TYR A 253 -7.04 4.07 11.25
N ARG A 254 -6.91 5.39 11.45
CA ARG A 254 -6.34 5.95 12.69
C ARG A 254 -7.26 5.87 13.89
N ALA A 255 -8.57 5.82 13.66
CA ALA A 255 -9.56 5.71 14.72
C ALA A 255 -9.61 4.32 15.36
N GLU A 256 -9.09 3.29 14.67
CA GLU A 256 -9.04 1.94 15.23
C GLU A 256 -8.04 1.85 16.38
N THR A 257 -8.51 1.34 17.50
CA THR A 257 -7.71 1.14 18.72
C THR A 257 -7.93 -0.27 19.25
N PHE A 258 -6.86 -0.86 19.77
CA PHE A 258 -6.88 -2.22 20.30
C PHE A 258 -6.35 -2.23 21.73
N SER A 259 -6.89 -3.09 22.56
CA SER A 259 -6.38 -3.35 23.90
C SER A 259 -5.12 -4.20 23.83
N ASP A 260 -4.28 -4.12 24.88
CA ASP A 260 -3.09 -4.96 24.99
C ASP A 260 -3.39 -6.46 24.89
N ALA A 261 -4.55 -6.91 25.40
CA ALA A 261 -4.98 -8.30 25.29
C ALA A 261 -5.27 -8.71 23.83
N GLN A 262 -5.90 -7.83 23.03
CA GLN A 262 -6.13 -8.10 21.61
C GLN A 262 -4.83 -8.11 20.81
N LEU A 263 -3.89 -7.21 21.12
CA LEU A 263 -2.58 -7.20 20.48
C LEU A 263 -1.81 -8.48 20.78
N GLU A 264 -1.84 -8.93 22.03
CA GLU A 264 -1.18 -10.16 22.44
C GLU A 264 -1.81 -11.39 21.76
N GLU A 265 -3.14 -11.50 21.74
CA GLU A 265 -3.86 -12.58 21.08
C GLU A 265 -3.54 -12.64 19.58
N TYR A 266 -3.55 -11.49 18.90
CA TYR A 266 -3.22 -11.40 17.48
C TYR A 266 -1.76 -11.80 17.22
N TYR A 267 -0.81 -11.29 18.02
CA TYR A 267 0.60 -11.65 17.93
C TYR A 267 0.80 -13.15 18.06
N GLN A 268 0.16 -13.80 19.03
CA GLN A 268 0.28 -15.25 19.26
C GLN A 268 -0.30 -16.06 18.08
N ALA A 269 -1.41 -15.60 17.51
CA ALA A 269 -2.04 -16.26 16.37
C ALA A 269 -1.19 -16.16 15.09
N HIS A 270 -0.34 -15.14 14.96
CA HIS A 270 0.46 -14.83 13.77
C HIS A 270 1.97 -14.78 14.08
N CYS A 271 2.44 -15.49 15.09
CA CYS A 271 3.82 -15.38 15.56
C CYS A 271 4.88 -15.71 14.47
N SER A 272 4.55 -16.55 13.48
CA SER A 272 5.41 -16.82 12.34
C SER A 272 5.69 -15.59 11.48
N ASP A 273 4.70 -14.71 11.33
CA ASP A 273 4.79 -13.51 10.50
C ASP A 273 5.70 -12.45 11.17
N TYR A 274 5.84 -12.56 12.50
CA TYR A 274 6.66 -11.68 13.33
C TYR A 274 8.01 -12.28 13.73
N ALA A 275 8.45 -13.35 13.09
CA ALA A 275 9.69 -14.06 13.43
C ALA A 275 10.96 -13.18 13.40
N ALA A 276 10.96 -12.13 12.59
CA ALA A 276 12.06 -11.16 12.50
C ALA A 276 12.02 -10.07 13.59
N LEU A 277 10.92 -9.97 14.36
CA LEU A 277 10.76 -8.97 15.41
C LEU A 277 11.17 -9.56 16.77
N THR A 278 11.89 -8.76 17.54
CA THR A 278 12.17 -9.11 18.93
C THR A 278 11.01 -8.62 19.81
N LYS A 279 10.19 -9.54 20.30
CA LYS A 279 9.20 -9.21 21.33
C LYS A 279 9.92 -8.83 22.61
N SER A 280 9.70 -7.60 23.07
CA SER A 280 10.37 -7.05 24.26
C SER A 280 9.33 -6.61 25.29
N GLU A 281 9.69 -6.81 26.57
CA GLU A 281 8.96 -6.23 27.71
C GLU A 281 9.29 -4.76 27.94
N LEU A 282 10.38 -4.25 27.32
CA LEU A 282 10.78 -2.86 27.39
C LEU A 282 10.37 -2.12 26.12
N PRO A 283 9.87 -0.88 26.25
CA PRO A 283 9.52 -0.05 25.12
C PRO A 283 10.76 0.40 24.35
N ASN A 284 10.56 0.94 23.15
CA ASN A 284 11.61 1.54 22.35
C ASN A 284 12.28 2.68 23.12
N VAL A 285 13.52 3.02 22.74
CA VAL A 285 14.32 4.03 23.41
C VAL A 285 14.78 5.15 22.49
N ASP A 286 14.98 6.32 23.06
CA ASP A 286 15.76 7.38 22.44
C ASP A 286 17.13 7.45 23.11
N ILE A 287 18.17 7.49 22.29
CA ILE A 287 19.56 7.54 22.75
C ILE A 287 20.36 8.53 21.93
N ARG A 288 21.60 8.80 22.37
CA ARG A 288 22.65 9.35 21.52
C ARG A 288 23.80 8.36 21.43
N GLN A 289 24.52 8.37 20.31
CA GLN A 289 25.69 7.53 20.11
C GLN A 289 26.89 8.29 19.54
N VAL A 290 28.06 7.79 19.83
CA VAL A 290 29.30 8.06 19.10
C VAL A 290 29.80 6.74 18.56
N LEU A 291 29.91 6.61 17.25
CA LEU A 291 30.46 5.42 16.60
C LEU A 291 31.97 5.61 16.40
N TYR A 292 32.75 4.64 16.86
CA TYR A 292 34.18 4.54 16.65
C TYR A 292 34.50 3.40 15.68
N LEU A 293 35.21 3.73 14.62
CA LEU A 293 35.73 2.76 13.66
C LEU A 293 37.27 2.64 13.83
N PRO A 294 37.87 1.49 13.49
CA PRO A 294 39.32 1.36 13.48
C PRO A 294 39.95 2.30 12.45
N GLY A 295 40.99 3.01 12.85
CA GLY A 295 41.86 3.73 11.92
C GLY A 295 42.89 2.81 11.24
N ASP A 296 43.73 3.37 10.39
CA ASP A 296 44.78 2.60 9.69
C ASP A 296 45.74 1.93 10.69
N GLY A 297 45.72 0.59 10.72
CA GLY A 297 46.57 -0.20 11.61
C GLY A 297 46.09 -0.31 13.06
N GLU A 298 44.93 0.25 13.42
CA GLU A 298 44.33 0.05 14.75
C GLU A 298 43.64 -1.30 14.85
N ASP A 299 43.83 -1.96 15.99
CA ASP A 299 43.04 -3.11 16.36
C ASP A 299 41.79 -2.70 17.17
N GLU A 300 40.90 -3.65 17.40
CA GLU A 300 39.66 -3.42 18.14
C GLU A 300 39.94 -2.90 19.57
N ALA A 301 41.00 -3.36 20.22
CA ALA A 301 41.35 -2.94 21.56
C ALA A 301 41.71 -1.44 21.62
N ALA A 302 42.38 -0.93 20.59
CA ALA A 302 42.70 0.51 20.50
C ALA A 302 41.42 1.35 20.25
N VAL A 303 40.46 0.84 19.46
CA VAL A 303 39.17 1.51 19.28
C VAL A 303 38.37 1.57 20.58
N TRP A 304 38.36 0.47 21.31
CA TRP A 304 37.70 0.40 22.64
C TRP A 304 38.33 1.39 23.61
N GLN A 305 39.66 1.47 23.67
CA GLN A 305 40.39 2.38 24.54
C GLN A 305 40.06 3.87 24.23
N ARG A 306 39.80 4.20 22.96
CA ARG A 306 39.36 5.57 22.59
C ARG A 306 37.96 5.85 23.19
N ALA A 307 37.03 4.88 23.03
CA ALA A 307 35.70 5.02 23.59
C ALA A 307 35.72 5.12 25.14
N GLU A 308 36.57 4.37 25.81
CA GLU A 308 36.76 4.47 27.29
C GLU A 308 37.33 5.83 27.70
N THR A 309 38.29 6.34 26.91
CA THR A 309 38.86 7.67 27.18
C THR A 309 37.80 8.77 27.08
N ASP A 310 36.96 8.71 26.06
CA ASP A 310 35.88 9.68 25.90
C ASP A 310 34.75 9.47 26.93
N LEU A 311 34.48 8.23 27.36
CA LEU A 311 33.56 7.95 28.47
C LEU A 311 34.06 8.58 29.78
N ASP A 312 35.35 8.46 30.08
CA ASP A 312 35.93 9.06 31.29
C ASP A 312 35.92 10.58 31.20
N TRP A 313 36.14 11.15 30.01
CA TRP A 313 35.96 12.57 29.79
C TRP A 313 34.50 13.02 30.05
N LEU A 314 33.50 12.28 29.52
CA LEU A 314 32.10 12.58 29.77
C LEU A 314 31.73 12.52 31.24
N ARG A 315 32.24 11.55 31.97
CA ARG A 315 32.05 11.45 33.44
C ARG A 315 32.56 12.67 34.16
N GLN A 316 33.71 13.22 33.74
CA GLN A 316 34.27 14.46 34.28
C GLN A 316 33.40 15.69 33.94
N GLN A 317 32.65 15.64 32.81
CA GLN A 317 31.65 16.66 32.43
C GLN A 317 30.29 16.43 33.10
N GLY A 318 30.17 15.48 34.01
CA GLY A 318 28.91 15.14 34.69
C GLY A 318 27.88 14.44 33.82
N ASN A 319 28.30 13.73 32.76
CA ASN A 319 27.44 13.04 31.80
C ASN A 319 26.34 13.95 31.23
N THR A 320 26.65 15.19 30.95
CA THR A 320 25.64 16.11 30.38
C THR A 320 25.35 15.78 28.91
N GLU A 321 24.09 15.88 28.52
CA GLU A 321 23.70 15.65 27.12
C GLU A 321 24.40 16.61 26.16
N GLN A 322 24.63 17.87 26.60
CA GLN A 322 25.35 18.86 25.80
C GLN A 322 26.80 18.44 25.52
N ALA A 323 27.51 17.92 26.54
CA ALA A 323 28.88 17.41 26.35
C ALA A 323 28.91 16.21 25.40
N PHE A 324 27.90 15.35 25.48
CA PHE A 324 27.75 14.22 24.55
C PHE A 324 27.50 14.67 23.11
N ILE A 325 26.66 15.67 22.90
CA ILE A 325 26.39 16.27 21.59
C ILE A 325 27.70 16.79 20.97
N GLU A 326 28.47 17.55 21.71
CA GLU A 326 29.75 18.09 21.26
C GLU A 326 30.78 16.99 20.95
N LEU A 327 30.80 15.94 21.75
CA LEU A 327 31.63 14.76 21.50
C LEU A 327 31.22 14.06 20.23
N ALA A 328 29.91 13.79 20.03
CA ALA A 328 29.39 13.11 18.86
C ALA A 328 29.72 13.89 17.57
N GLN A 329 29.49 15.19 17.58
CA GLN A 329 29.78 16.05 16.41
C GLN A 329 31.28 16.07 16.06
N ARG A 330 32.15 15.90 17.05
CA ARG A 330 33.60 15.91 16.86
C ARG A 330 34.19 14.56 16.48
N GLN A 331 33.67 13.46 17.06
CA GLN A 331 34.35 12.15 17.06
C GLN A 331 33.56 11.05 16.31
N SER A 332 32.22 11.19 16.16
CA SER A 332 31.43 10.09 15.61
C SER A 332 31.73 9.85 14.14
N ALA A 333 32.00 8.59 13.82
CA ALA A 333 32.11 8.11 12.44
C ALA A 333 30.73 7.92 11.77
N ASP A 334 29.63 7.92 12.54
CA ASP A 334 28.28 7.84 11.99
C ASP A 334 27.82 9.19 11.42
N SER A 335 27.98 9.36 10.12
CA SER A 335 27.58 10.58 9.42
C SER A 335 26.06 10.83 9.44
N GLY A 336 25.25 9.78 9.66
CA GLY A 336 23.78 9.89 9.69
C GLY A 336 23.27 10.60 10.93
N SER A 337 23.91 10.39 12.08
CA SER A 337 23.50 11.00 13.36
C SER A 337 24.49 12.03 13.92
N ARG A 338 25.74 12.07 13.46
CA ARG A 338 26.80 12.93 13.98
C ARG A 338 26.39 14.39 14.10
N ASP A 339 25.87 14.97 13.01
CA ASP A 339 25.53 16.39 12.96
C ASP A 339 24.33 16.73 13.86
N ALA A 340 23.46 15.75 14.13
CA ALA A 340 22.40 15.81 15.14
C ALA A 340 22.88 15.49 16.57
N GLY A 341 24.23 15.46 16.80
CA GLY A 341 24.82 15.12 18.08
C GLY A 341 24.62 13.67 18.48
N GLY A 342 24.68 12.77 17.50
CA GLY A 342 24.55 11.33 17.68
C GLY A 342 23.12 10.85 17.99
N LEU A 343 22.09 11.68 17.78
CA LEU A 343 20.70 11.34 18.14
C LEU A 343 20.14 10.21 17.28
N LEU A 344 19.68 9.15 17.96
CA LEU A 344 18.88 8.07 17.41
C LEU A 344 17.58 7.99 18.21
N THR A 345 16.47 7.98 17.51
CA THR A 345 15.13 7.96 18.13
C THR A 345 14.37 6.71 17.76
N ASN A 346 13.52 6.28 18.67
CA ASN A 346 12.62 5.14 18.45
C ASN A 346 13.36 3.83 18.13
N ILE A 347 14.50 3.60 18.80
CA ILE A 347 15.29 2.38 18.61
C ILE A 347 14.59 1.21 19.30
N ALA A 348 14.41 0.13 18.55
CA ALA A 348 13.81 -1.10 19.03
C ALA A 348 14.85 -2.16 19.43
N PRO A 349 14.50 -3.11 20.29
CA PRO A 349 15.36 -4.23 20.64
C PRO A 349 15.81 -5.01 19.40
N GLY A 350 17.11 -5.32 19.32
CA GLY A 350 17.71 -6.07 18.22
C GLY A 350 18.08 -5.25 16.97
N GLN A 351 17.67 -4.01 16.86
CA GLN A 351 17.88 -3.19 15.66
C GLN A 351 19.35 -2.87 15.38
N LEU A 352 20.18 -2.72 16.40
CA LEU A 352 21.61 -2.31 16.28
C LEU A 352 22.60 -3.40 16.76
N GLY A 353 22.22 -4.65 16.69
CA GLY A 353 23.05 -5.77 17.13
C GLY A 353 22.87 -6.15 18.61
N ALA A 354 23.35 -7.35 18.98
CA ALA A 354 23.01 -7.97 20.26
C ALA A 354 23.59 -7.22 21.47
N GLU A 355 24.87 -6.87 21.45
CA GLU A 355 25.54 -6.22 22.60
C GLU A 355 25.04 -4.76 22.78
N PHE A 356 24.86 -4.04 21.67
CA PHE A 356 24.29 -2.68 21.73
C PHE A 356 22.86 -2.72 22.28
N SER A 357 22.04 -3.65 21.73
CA SER A 357 20.68 -3.86 22.20
C SER A 357 20.65 -4.32 23.66
N GLY A 358 21.56 -5.21 24.06
CA GLY A 358 21.70 -5.68 25.43
C GLY A 358 21.99 -4.56 26.42
N TRP A 359 22.77 -3.53 26.01
CA TRP A 359 22.96 -2.35 26.85
C TRP A 359 21.70 -1.49 26.90
N CYS A 360 21.14 -1.11 25.74
CA CYS A 360 19.99 -0.21 25.67
C CYS A 360 18.74 -0.75 26.38
N PHE A 361 18.57 -2.08 26.39
CA PHE A 361 17.41 -2.79 26.95
C PHE A 361 17.79 -3.67 28.12
N ASP A 362 18.76 -3.23 28.96
CA ASP A 362 19.09 -3.91 30.21
C ASP A 362 17.83 -4.05 31.07
N PRO A 363 17.48 -5.26 31.56
CA PRO A 363 16.31 -5.47 32.43
C PRO A 363 16.32 -4.64 33.72
N GLN A 364 17.48 -4.16 34.17
CA GLN A 364 17.58 -3.25 35.29
C GLN A 364 17.15 -1.81 34.94
N GLY A 365 17.04 -1.53 33.65
CA GLY A 365 16.65 -0.22 33.13
C GLY A 365 17.76 0.80 33.18
N HIS A 366 17.55 1.88 32.44
CA HIS A 366 18.41 3.09 32.44
C HIS A 366 17.64 4.32 32.88
N THR A 367 18.37 5.31 33.32
CA THR A 367 17.85 6.66 33.59
C THR A 367 18.51 7.67 32.66
N TYR A 368 17.86 8.82 32.48
CA TYR A 368 18.42 9.90 31.68
C TYR A 368 19.84 10.26 32.17
N GLY A 369 20.78 10.28 31.22
CA GLY A 369 22.17 10.57 31.47
C GLY A 369 23.06 9.35 31.76
N ASP A 370 22.52 8.14 31.79
CA ASP A 370 23.34 6.94 31.85
C ASP A 370 24.16 6.80 30.57
N VAL A 371 25.44 6.45 30.74
CA VAL A 371 26.38 6.28 29.63
C VAL A 371 27.08 4.95 29.72
N GLY A 372 27.33 4.35 28.57
CA GLY A 372 28.01 3.05 28.46
C GLY A 372 28.64 2.82 27.10
N ILE A 373 29.42 1.75 27.01
CA ILE A 373 30.05 1.33 25.77
C ILE A 373 29.48 -0.04 25.40
N ALA A 374 29.15 -0.19 24.11
CA ALA A 374 28.75 -1.47 23.54
C ALA A 374 29.31 -1.64 22.13
N LYS A 375 29.36 -2.88 21.66
CA LYS A 375 29.80 -3.21 20.29
C LYS A 375 28.62 -3.57 19.42
N SER A 376 28.77 -3.33 18.13
CA SER A 376 27.91 -3.86 17.09
C SER A 376 28.75 -4.29 15.88
N ASP A 377 28.10 -4.80 14.85
CA ASP A 377 28.76 -5.11 13.58
C ASP A 377 29.31 -3.86 12.88
N TYR A 378 28.87 -2.67 13.26
CA TYR A 378 29.36 -1.40 12.73
C TYR A 378 30.62 -0.89 13.43
N GLY A 379 30.88 -1.27 14.68
CA GLY A 379 32.02 -0.83 15.46
C GLY A 379 31.73 -0.75 16.96
N VAL A 380 32.54 0.07 17.65
CA VAL A 380 32.36 0.36 19.10
C VAL A 380 31.54 1.64 19.25
N HIS A 381 30.55 1.59 20.11
CA HIS A 381 29.64 2.69 20.37
C HIS A 381 29.78 3.17 21.81
N LEU A 382 29.91 4.47 22.00
CA LEU A 382 29.62 5.13 23.27
C LEU A 382 28.18 5.60 23.21
N ILE A 383 27.39 5.27 24.22
CA ILE A 383 25.92 5.44 24.21
C ILE A 383 25.55 6.34 25.41
N PHE A 384 24.62 7.26 25.17
CA PHE A 384 23.97 8.08 26.17
C PHE A 384 22.47 7.81 26.14
N PHE A 385 21.91 7.38 27.27
CA PHE A 385 20.51 7.09 27.41
C PHE A 385 19.71 8.38 27.61
N ARG A 386 18.65 8.57 26.78
CA ARG A 386 17.75 9.71 26.89
C ARG A 386 16.45 9.36 27.61
N ASN A 387 15.68 8.48 27.05
CA ASN A 387 14.39 8.05 27.62
C ASN A 387 13.89 6.76 27.01
N TYR A 388 13.00 6.11 27.73
CA TYR A 388 12.08 5.16 27.15
C TYR A 388 10.95 5.90 26.46
N ARG A 389 10.47 5.32 25.38
CA ARG A 389 9.25 5.78 24.72
C ARG A 389 8.03 5.06 25.31
N ASP A 390 6.86 5.36 24.80
CA ASP A 390 5.59 4.73 25.20
C ASP A 390 5.14 3.61 24.24
N ASN A 391 5.95 3.35 23.19
CA ASN A 391 5.65 2.37 22.15
C ASN A 391 6.62 1.20 22.16
N PHE A 392 6.13 0.06 21.60
CA PHE A 392 6.89 -1.18 21.41
C PHE A 392 6.84 -1.54 19.94
N GLN A 393 7.96 -1.81 19.31
CA GLN A 393 7.99 -2.13 17.86
C GLN A 393 7.04 -3.26 17.50
N TRP A 394 6.99 -4.33 18.28
CA TRP A 394 6.11 -5.45 18.01
C TRP A 394 4.63 -5.06 18.10
N LYS A 395 4.26 -4.21 19.09
CA LYS A 395 2.88 -3.70 19.20
C LYS A 395 2.53 -2.78 18.04
N ASP A 396 3.45 -1.89 17.64
CA ASP A 396 3.24 -0.98 16.53
C ASP A 396 2.96 -1.76 15.25
N GLN A 397 3.75 -2.81 14.97
CA GLN A 397 3.54 -3.66 13.79
C GLN A 397 2.21 -4.41 13.84
N VAL A 398 1.89 -5.02 14.97
CA VAL A 398 0.60 -5.71 15.19
C VAL A 398 -0.58 -4.74 15.03
N ILE A 399 -0.49 -3.52 15.57
CA ILE A 399 -1.52 -2.49 15.41
C ILE A 399 -1.71 -2.14 13.93
N GLU A 400 -0.63 -1.99 13.18
CA GLU A 400 -0.69 -1.67 11.75
C GLU A 400 -1.37 -2.79 10.95
N ASP A 401 -1.00 -4.04 11.20
CA ASP A 401 -1.58 -5.21 10.55
C ASP A 401 -3.07 -5.38 10.90
N MET A 402 -3.44 -5.26 12.18
CA MET A 402 -4.83 -5.32 12.62
C MET A 402 -5.68 -4.18 12.04
N ARG A 403 -5.13 -2.96 11.96
CA ARG A 403 -5.80 -1.82 11.32
C ARG A 403 -6.03 -2.07 9.84
N SER A 404 -5.01 -2.56 9.15
CA SER A 404 -5.07 -2.88 7.72
C SER A 404 -6.12 -3.96 7.45
N GLN A 405 -6.14 -5.01 8.27
CA GLN A 405 -7.13 -6.08 8.18
C GLN A 405 -8.55 -5.56 8.44
N SER A 406 -8.76 -4.78 9.50
CA SER A 406 -10.06 -4.18 9.84
C SER A 406 -10.56 -3.27 8.72
N LEU A 407 -9.69 -2.42 8.16
CA LEU A 407 -10.05 -1.53 7.06
C LEU A 407 -10.40 -2.32 5.80
N SER A 408 -9.63 -3.36 5.48
CA SER A 408 -9.88 -4.26 4.36
C SER A 408 -11.24 -4.95 4.47
N GLN A 409 -11.57 -5.45 5.65
CA GLN A 409 -12.87 -6.05 5.91
C GLN A 409 -14.01 -5.03 5.75
N ARG A 410 -13.85 -3.82 6.30
CA ARG A 410 -14.85 -2.74 6.14
C ARG A 410 -15.07 -2.34 4.68
N PHE A 411 -14.01 -2.33 3.87
CA PHE A 411 -14.12 -2.05 2.45
C PHE A 411 -14.86 -3.17 1.70
N ALA A 412 -14.57 -4.42 2.03
CA ALA A 412 -15.31 -5.56 1.48
C ALA A 412 -16.80 -5.51 1.83
N GLU A 413 -17.13 -5.26 3.10
CA GLU A 413 -18.52 -5.09 3.57
C GLU A 413 -19.20 -3.91 2.85
N LEU A 414 -18.49 -2.79 2.69
CA LEU A 414 -19.02 -1.60 2.03
C LEU A 414 -19.32 -1.85 0.54
N LEU A 415 -18.44 -2.55 -0.17
CA LEU A 415 -18.65 -2.93 -1.56
C LEU A 415 -19.82 -3.92 -1.71
N GLU A 416 -19.99 -4.83 -0.75
CA GLU A 416 -21.10 -5.77 -0.73
C GLU A 416 -22.44 -5.06 -0.45
N GLU A 417 -22.47 -4.12 0.50
CA GLU A 417 -23.66 -3.31 0.81
C GLU A 417 -24.10 -2.42 -0.35
N THR A 418 -23.16 -1.82 -1.06
CA THR A 418 -23.47 -0.91 -2.17
C THR A 418 -23.81 -1.65 -3.46
N ASP A 419 -23.36 -2.90 -3.61
CA ASP A 419 -23.66 -3.80 -4.76
C ASP A 419 -23.61 -3.07 -6.10
N CYS A 420 -22.52 -2.33 -6.34
CA CYS A 420 -22.34 -1.57 -7.57
C CYS A 420 -22.19 -2.48 -8.79
N LYS A 421 -22.85 -2.12 -9.90
CA LYS A 421 -22.87 -2.91 -11.13
C LYS A 421 -22.59 -2.05 -12.35
N LEU A 422 -21.91 -2.64 -13.33
CA LEU A 422 -21.78 -2.03 -14.63
C LEU A 422 -23.10 -2.11 -15.38
N THR A 423 -23.42 -1.05 -16.11
CA THR A 423 -24.48 -1.08 -17.12
C THR A 423 -23.95 -1.67 -18.42
N ARG A 424 -24.86 -2.00 -19.34
CA ARG A 424 -24.48 -2.36 -20.72
C ARG A 424 -23.80 -1.23 -21.51
N PHE A 425 -23.82 0.00 -20.99
CA PHE A 425 -23.25 1.21 -21.58
C PHE A 425 -21.85 1.52 -21.03
N ALA A 426 -21.36 0.77 -20.05
CA ALA A 426 -19.99 0.89 -19.56
C ALA A 426 -19.01 0.41 -20.64
N LEU A 427 -18.67 1.30 -21.54
CA LEU A 427 -17.77 1.03 -22.67
C LEU A 427 -16.37 1.57 -22.38
N SER A 428 -15.37 0.86 -22.89
CA SER A 428 -14.01 1.38 -22.92
C SER A 428 -14.00 2.69 -23.72
N PRO A 429 -13.30 3.74 -23.26
CA PRO A 429 -13.16 4.94 -24.06
C PRO A 429 -12.51 4.59 -25.42
N PRO A 430 -12.88 5.29 -26.51
CA PRO A 430 -12.32 4.99 -27.81
C PRO A 430 -10.80 5.09 -27.77
N ALA A 431 -10.13 4.06 -28.32
CA ALA A 431 -8.68 4.06 -28.46
C ALA A 431 -8.25 5.33 -29.20
N GLN A 432 -7.24 6.00 -28.69
CA GLN A 432 -6.68 7.16 -29.35
C GLN A 432 -6.03 6.69 -30.65
N ASN A 433 -6.59 7.12 -31.78
CA ASN A 433 -5.86 7.04 -33.04
C ASN A 433 -4.76 8.10 -32.96
N ASP A 434 -3.52 7.66 -32.92
CA ASP A 434 -2.37 8.50 -33.21
C ASP A 434 -2.60 9.14 -34.61
N ASN A 435 -2.89 10.42 -34.65
CA ASN A 435 -2.87 11.23 -35.86
C ASN A 435 -1.54 11.93 -35.99
#